data_e5b09f272d65abff6bd4006b70dfdc27
#
_entry.id   e5b09f272d65abff6bd4006b70dfdc27
#
_cell.length_a   1.000
_cell.length_b   1.000
_cell.length_c   1.000
_cell.angle_alpha   90.00
_cell.angle_beta   90.00
_cell.angle_gamma   90.00
#
_symmetry.space_group_name_H-M   'P 1'
#
loop_
_entity.id
_entity.type
_entity.pdbx_description
1 polymer ?
#
loop_
_entity_poly.entity_id
_entity_poly.type
_entity_poly.pdbx_seq_one_letter_code
_entity_poly.pdbx_strand_id
1 'polypeptide(L)'
;GSGKTHLLEALYQLDSSIKENSFFLDMNTAKNLGPFVLDINLPKLTILDNVDVIAGDDEFELALFALFNRWYDKREGTLIVTSSESFDKIPFNKVDLNTRMSSGIALSLDYLSEKDCISALKKRAEQRGLNFPDKTISFLVRHCNHDMRSLVALLDRLEKAQLEQNRELTIPFVKMVLSIE
;
A
#
# COMPACT_ATOMS: atom_id res chain seq x y z
N GLY A 1 5.43 -4.56 2.72
CA GLY A 1 4.86 -4.07 1.48
C GLY A 1 5.86 -3.39 0.56
N SER A 2 5.74 -3.65 -0.73
CA SER A 2 6.61 -3.07 -1.79
C SER A 2 6.32 -1.59 -2.10
N GLY A 3 5.39 -0.94 -1.36
CA GLY A 3 5.06 0.48 -1.55
C GLY A 3 3.98 0.78 -2.58
N LYS A 4 3.24 -0.22 -3.08
CA LYS A 4 2.14 -0.03 -4.05
C LYS A 4 1.11 1.01 -3.58
N THR A 5 0.51 0.80 -2.43
CA THR A 5 -0.45 1.73 -1.82
C THR A 5 0.13 3.15 -1.70
N HIS A 6 1.37 3.28 -1.23
CA HIS A 6 2.02 4.59 -1.08
C HIS A 6 2.20 5.31 -2.44
N LEU A 7 2.56 4.55 -3.49
CA LEU A 7 2.68 5.10 -4.84
C LEU A 7 1.32 5.56 -5.39
N LEU A 8 0.26 4.77 -5.14
CA LEU A 8 -1.10 5.12 -5.54
C LEU A 8 -1.63 6.34 -4.80
N GLU A 9 -1.39 6.42 -3.49
CA GLU A 9 -1.74 7.61 -2.69
C GLU A 9 -1.00 8.87 -3.19
N ALA A 10 0.30 8.73 -3.51
CA ALA A 10 1.07 9.82 -4.08
C ALA A 10 0.52 10.27 -5.44
N LEU A 11 0.15 9.33 -6.31
CA LEU A 11 -0.51 9.63 -7.59
C LEU A 11 -1.85 10.34 -7.38
N TYR A 12 -2.67 9.86 -6.45
CA TYR A 12 -3.98 10.43 -6.13
C TYR A 12 -3.89 11.86 -5.56
N GLN A 13 -2.77 12.18 -4.89
CA GLN A 13 -2.53 13.50 -4.29
C GLN A 13 -1.69 14.43 -5.18
N LEU A 14 -1.24 13.96 -6.34
CA LEU A 14 -0.32 14.71 -7.21
C LEU A 14 -0.91 16.03 -7.69
N ASP A 15 -2.20 16.05 -7.99
CA ASP A 15 -2.92 17.21 -8.49
C ASP A 15 -4.39 17.17 -8.05
N SER A 16 -4.94 18.31 -7.66
CA SER A 16 -6.35 18.44 -7.27
C SER A 16 -7.31 18.04 -8.40
N SER A 17 -6.95 18.30 -9.66
CA SER A 17 -7.75 17.93 -10.83
C SER A 17 -7.82 16.40 -11.03
N ILE A 18 -6.76 15.67 -10.65
CA ILE A 18 -6.76 14.20 -10.63
C ILE A 18 -7.73 13.74 -9.56
N LYS A 19 -7.63 14.29 -8.36
CA LYS A 19 -8.46 13.91 -7.21
C LYS A 19 -9.96 14.11 -7.48
N GLU A 20 -10.35 15.22 -8.07
CA GLU A 20 -11.74 15.53 -8.39
C GLU A 20 -12.36 14.59 -9.44
N ASN A 21 -11.53 14.04 -10.36
CA ASN A 21 -11.95 13.18 -11.45
C ASN A 21 -11.49 11.72 -11.26
N SER A 22 -11.26 11.30 -10.03
CA SER A 22 -10.81 9.95 -9.74
C SER A 22 -11.61 9.29 -8.62
N PHE A 23 -11.55 7.97 -8.59
CA PHE A 23 -12.06 7.12 -7.53
C PHE A 23 -10.94 6.25 -7.01
N PHE A 24 -10.72 6.28 -5.70
CA PHE A 24 -9.73 5.44 -5.03
C PHE A 24 -10.43 4.56 -3.99
N LEU A 25 -10.23 3.25 -4.08
CA LEU A 25 -10.81 2.29 -3.15
C LEU A 25 -9.77 1.24 -2.75
N ASP A 26 -9.50 1.13 -1.44
CA ASP A 26 -8.79 -0.02 -0.88
C ASP A 26 -9.80 -1.16 -0.63
N MET A 27 -9.54 -2.31 -1.23
CA MET A 27 -10.44 -3.47 -1.14
C MET A 27 -10.50 -4.08 0.26
N ASN A 28 -9.48 -3.84 1.12
CA ASN A 28 -9.59 -4.20 2.54
C ASN A 28 -10.71 -3.40 3.23
N THR A 29 -10.86 -2.13 2.90
CA THR A 29 -11.96 -1.29 3.40
C THR A 29 -13.28 -1.67 2.75
N ALA A 30 -13.28 -1.95 1.44
CA ALA A 30 -14.46 -2.35 0.67
C ALA A 30 -15.14 -3.60 1.24
N LYS A 31 -14.39 -4.58 1.72
CA LYS A 31 -14.93 -5.81 2.35
C LYS A 31 -15.88 -5.53 3.51
N ASN A 32 -15.68 -4.46 4.25
CA ASN A 32 -16.55 -4.07 5.37
C ASN A 32 -17.82 -3.35 4.91
N LEU A 33 -17.82 -2.83 3.69
CA LEU A 33 -18.94 -2.06 3.13
C LEU A 33 -19.88 -2.93 2.27
N GLY A 34 -19.32 -3.92 1.57
CA GLY A 34 -20.04 -4.81 0.66
C GLY A 34 -19.76 -4.51 -0.82
N PRO A 35 -20.08 -5.46 -1.73
CA PRO A 35 -19.70 -5.38 -3.16
C PRO A 35 -20.36 -4.23 -3.93
N PHE A 36 -21.45 -3.66 -3.41
CA PHE A 36 -22.15 -2.52 -4.06
C PHE A 36 -21.24 -1.27 -4.19
N VAL A 37 -20.18 -1.16 -3.39
CA VAL A 37 -19.22 -0.04 -3.49
C VAL A 37 -18.48 -0.01 -4.83
N LEU A 38 -18.51 -1.10 -5.60
CA LEU A 38 -17.97 -1.20 -6.95
C LEU A 38 -18.98 -0.80 -8.04
N ASP A 39 -20.24 -0.55 -7.67
CA ASP A 39 -21.27 -0.09 -8.62
C ASP A 39 -21.27 1.43 -8.73
N ILE A 40 -20.18 1.97 -9.29
CA ILE A 40 -19.94 3.40 -9.43
C ILE A 40 -20.01 3.86 -10.89
N ASN A 41 -20.29 5.14 -11.10
CA ASN A 41 -20.02 5.80 -12.35
C ASN A 41 -18.50 5.99 -12.49
N LEU A 42 -17.90 5.33 -13.47
CA LEU A 42 -16.45 5.32 -13.65
C LEU A 42 -15.92 6.72 -14.01
N PRO A 43 -15.07 7.32 -13.18
CA PRO A 43 -14.38 8.58 -13.50
C PRO A 43 -13.24 8.35 -14.50
N LYS A 44 -12.49 9.40 -14.80
CA LYS A 44 -11.31 9.31 -15.69
C LYS A 44 -10.20 8.43 -15.14
N LEU A 45 -10.08 8.37 -13.81
CA LEU A 45 -9.12 7.52 -13.13
C LEU A 45 -9.83 6.71 -12.04
N THR A 46 -9.76 5.39 -12.14
CA THR A 46 -10.26 4.46 -11.12
C THR A 46 -9.08 3.67 -10.56
N ILE A 47 -8.91 3.69 -9.26
CA ILE A 47 -7.82 3.00 -8.54
C ILE A 47 -8.43 2.01 -7.57
N LEU A 48 -8.10 0.73 -7.73
CA LEU A 48 -8.48 -0.35 -6.84
C LEU A 48 -7.22 -0.97 -6.22
N ASP A 49 -7.02 -0.75 -4.93
CA ASP A 49 -5.86 -1.26 -4.21
C ASP A 49 -6.16 -2.59 -3.52
N ASN A 50 -5.22 -3.54 -3.56
CA ASN A 50 -5.30 -4.86 -2.91
C ASN A 50 -6.48 -5.73 -3.38
N VAL A 51 -6.70 -5.89 -4.68
CA VAL A 51 -7.85 -6.68 -5.19
C VAL A 51 -7.77 -8.18 -4.87
N ASP A 52 -6.60 -8.70 -4.58
CA ASP A 52 -6.39 -10.09 -4.17
C ASP A 52 -7.11 -10.44 -2.87
N VAL A 53 -7.44 -9.47 -2.01
CA VAL A 53 -8.13 -9.73 -0.74
C VAL A 53 -9.57 -10.20 -0.90
N ILE A 54 -10.19 -9.98 -2.07
CA ILE A 54 -11.56 -10.44 -2.36
C ILE A 54 -11.61 -11.79 -3.07
N ALA A 55 -10.47 -12.40 -3.34
CA ALA A 55 -10.43 -13.72 -3.97
C ALA A 55 -11.18 -14.75 -3.13
N GLY A 56 -12.01 -15.55 -3.78
CA GLY A 56 -12.90 -16.52 -3.14
C GLY A 56 -14.25 -15.95 -2.67
N ASP A 57 -14.51 -14.66 -2.85
CA ASP A 57 -15.79 -14.04 -2.56
C ASP A 57 -16.56 -13.80 -3.86
N ASP A 58 -17.53 -14.67 -4.15
CA ASP A 58 -18.25 -14.68 -5.43
C ASP A 58 -18.99 -13.38 -5.72
N GLU A 59 -19.52 -12.70 -4.70
CA GLU A 59 -20.27 -11.45 -4.87
C GLU A 59 -19.32 -10.30 -5.22
N PHE A 60 -18.20 -10.20 -4.52
CA PHE A 60 -17.17 -9.21 -4.83
C PHE A 60 -16.49 -9.47 -6.19
N GLU A 61 -16.20 -10.73 -6.51
CA GLU A 61 -15.64 -11.09 -7.81
C GLU A 61 -16.59 -10.75 -8.96
N LEU A 62 -17.89 -10.98 -8.78
CA LEU A 62 -18.91 -10.60 -9.75
C LEU A 62 -18.98 -9.07 -9.94
N ALA A 63 -18.94 -8.33 -8.84
CA ALA A 63 -18.98 -6.87 -8.86
C ALA A 63 -17.71 -6.29 -9.51
N LEU A 64 -16.53 -6.84 -9.21
CA LEU A 64 -15.27 -6.44 -9.84
C LEU A 64 -15.27 -6.75 -11.34
N PHE A 65 -15.78 -7.92 -11.73
CA PHE A 65 -15.91 -8.29 -13.13
C PHE A 65 -16.86 -7.35 -13.89
N ALA A 66 -18.00 -6.99 -13.28
CA ALA A 66 -18.94 -6.02 -13.85
C ALA A 66 -18.32 -4.62 -13.99
N LEU A 67 -17.54 -4.17 -12.99
CA LEU A 67 -16.81 -2.90 -13.05
C LEU A 67 -15.81 -2.91 -14.21
N PHE A 68 -15.01 -3.99 -14.34
CA PHE A 68 -14.04 -4.12 -15.42
C PHE A 68 -14.71 -4.07 -16.79
N ASN A 69 -15.84 -4.76 -16.98
CA ASN A 69 -16.57 -4.73 -18.24
C ASN A 69 -17.07 -3.32 -18.57
N ARG A 70 -17.68 -2.61 -17.61
CA ARG A 70 -18.12 -1.23 -17.81
C ARG A 70 -16.95 -0.32 -18.19
N TRP A 71 -15.80 -0.46 -17.55
CA TRP A 71 -14.59 0.30 -17.91
C TRP A 71 -14.10 -0.02 -19.32
N TYR A 72 -14.03 -1.31 -19.65
CA TYR A 72 -13.56 -1.78 -20.94
C TYR A 72 -14.47 -1.32 -22.10
N ASP A 73 -15.78 -1.40 -21.90
CA ASP A 73 -16.78 -1.00 -22.91
C ASP A 73 -16.81 0.52 -23.12
N LYS A 74 -16.58 1.30 -22.07
CA LYS A 74 -16.53 2.76 -22.12
C LYS A 74 -15.36 3.27 -22.96
N ARG A 75 -14.27 2.51 -23.06
CA ARG A 75 -13.02 2.83 -23.77
C ARG A 75 -12.42 4.20 -23.42
N GLU A 76 -12.74 4.70 -22.26
CA GLU A 76 -12.26 5.98 -21.73
C GLU A 76 -11.80 5.81 -20.29
N GLY A 77 -10.79 6.60 -19.93
CA GLY A 77 -10.24 6.60 -18.57
C GLY A 77 -9.21 5.49 -18.35
N THR A 78 -8.63 5.54 -17.16
CA THR A 78 -7.59 4.63 -16.71
C THR A 78 -8.08 3.84 -15.50
N LEU A 79 -7.90 2.53 -15.54
CA LEU A 79 -8.10 1.64 -14.41
C LEU A 79 -6.73 1.17 -13.91
N ILE A 80 -6.40 1.49 -12.67
CA ILE A 80 -5.20 1.00 -11.98
C ILE A 80 -5.62 0.02 -10.90
N VAL A 81 -5.03 -1.16 -10.94
CA VAL A 81 -5.35 -2.23 -9.99
C VAL A 81 -4.07 -2.74 -9.37
N THR A 82 -4.05 -2.96 -8.07
CA THR A 82 -2.91 -3.60 -7.41
C THR A 82 -3.29 -4.90 -6.71
N SER A 83 -2.30 -5.77 -6.58
CA SER A 83 -2.39 -7.02 -5.82
C SER A 83 -1.05 -7.35 -5.17
N SER A 84 -1.03 -8.18 -4.15
CA SER A 84 0.20 -8.71 -3.54
C SER A 84 0.84 -9.81 -4.39
N GLU A 85 0.02 -10.51 -5.17
CA GLU A 85 0.40 -11.59 -6.07
C GLU A 85 0.27 -11.14 -7.53
N SER A 86 0.91 -11.89 -8.44
CA SER A 86 0.66 -11.74 -9.88
C SER A 86 -0.77 -12.14 -10.21
N PHE A 87 -1.44 -11.38 -11.08
CA PHE A 87 -2.87 -11.57 -11.36
C PHE A 87 -3.22 -12.97 -11.88
N ASP A 88 -2.32 -13.65 -12.56
CA ASP A 88 -2.49 -15.04 -13.02
C ASP A 88 -2.48 -16.06 -11.87
N LYS A 89 -1.98 -15.69 -10.69
CA LYS A 89 -1.87 -16.55 -9.50
C LYS A 89 -2.91 -16.29 -8.43
N ILE A 90 -3.67 -15.22 -8.53
CA ILE A 90 -4.72 -14.91 -7.57
C ILE A 90 -5.80 -15.99 -7.66
N PRO A 91 -6.21 -16.62 -6.55
CA PRO A 91 -7.18 -17.70 -6.57
C PRO A 91 -8.63 -17.17 -6.68
N PHE A 92 -8.92 -16.43 -7.75
CA PHE A 92 -10.28 -16.04 -8.05
C PHE A 92 -11.12 -17.26 -8.46
N ASN A 93 -12.34 -17.36 -7.98
CA ASN A 93 -13.30 -18.34 -8.42
C ASN A 93 -13.69 -18.11 -9.90
N LYS A 94 -13.72 -16.84 -10.33
CA LYS A 94 -13.94 -16.45 -11.72
C LYS A 94 -12.63 -16.39 -12.49
N VAL A 95 -12.31 -17.45 -13.21
CA VAL A 95 -11.08 -17.56 -14.03
C VAL A 95 -10.96 -16.39 -15.03
N ASP A 96 -12.06 -15.85 -15.54
CA ASP A 96 -12.07 -14.71 -16.44
C ASP A 96 -11.48 -13.44 -15.82
N LEU A 97 -11.55 -13.26 -14.49
CA LEU A 97 -10.93 -12.14 -13.80
C LEU A 97 -9.41 -12.17 -13.94
N ASN A 98 -8.78 -13.32 -13.76
CA ASN A 98 -7.32 -13.46 -13.93
C ASN A 98 -6.89 -13.02 -15.33
N THR A 99 -7.59 -13.50 -16.35
CA THR A 99 -7.30 -13.16 -17.75
C THR A 99 -7.47 -11.66 -18.02
N ARG A 100 -8.56 -11.07 -17.51
CA ARG A 100 -8.85 -9.64 -17.71
C ARG A 100 -7.87 -8.75 -16.97
N MET A 101 -7.56 -9.04 -15.70
CA MET A 101 -6.60 -8.27 -14.91
C MET A 101 -5.18 -8.37 -15.49
N SER A 102 -4.84 -9.53 -16.08
CA SER A 102 -3.54 -9.74 -16.73
C SER A 102 -3.45 -9.12 -18.14
N SER A 103 -4.55 -8.67 -18.73
CA SER A 103 -4.55 -8.12 -20.10
C SER A 103 -3.98 -6.70 -20.21
N GLY A 104 -3.79 -6.02 -19.08
CA GLY A 104 -3.23 -4.67 -19.00
C GLY A 104 -1.71 -4.63 -18.97
N ILE A 105 -1.17 -3.44 -18.76
CA ILE A 105 0.27 -3.25 -18.51
C ILE A 105 0.58 -3.65 -17.08
N ALA A 106 1.33 -4.74 -16.90
CA ALA A 106 1.77 -5.20 -15.59
C ALA A 106 3.08 -4.53 -15.20
N LEU A 107 3.10 -3.92 -14.01
CA LEU A 107 4.30 -3.34 -13.39
C LEU A 107 4.57 -4.06 -12.08
N SER A 108 5.76 -4.63 -11.94
CA SER A 108 6.22 -5.24 -10.69
C SER A 108 6.95 -4.21 -9.84
N LEU A 109 6.60 -4.15 -8.56
CA LEU A 109 7.34 -3.37 -7.56
C LEU A 109 8.07 -4.33 -6.63
N ASP A 110 9.38 -4.35 -6.74
CA ASP A 110 10.23 -5.13 -5.86
C ASP A 110 10.28 -4.54 -4.45
N TYR A 111 10.63 -5.36 -3.47
CA TYR A 111 10.91 -4.88 -2.14
C TYR A 111 12.15 -3.97 -2.16
N LEU A 112 12.13 -2.94 -1.31
CA LEU A 112 13.28 -2.07 -1.16
C LEU A 112 14.51 -2.87 -0.67
N SER A 113 15.69 -2.57 -1.21
CA SER A 113 16.93 -3.09 -0.65
C SER A 113 17.14 -2.56 0.78
N GLU A 114 17.98 -3.24 1.58
CA GLU A 114 18.35 -2.75 2.92
C GLU A 114 18.81 -1.29 2.89
N LYS A 115 19.62 -0.93 1.90
CA LYS A 115 20.12 0.44 1.70
C LYS A 115 19.00 1.44 1.42
N ASP A 116 18.04 1.06 0.58
CA ASP A 116 16.91 1.92 0.23
C ASP A 116 15.94 2.05 1.40
N CYS A 117 15.73 0.97 2.17
CA CYS A 117 14.95 1.00 3.41
C CYS A 117 15.56 1.99 4.43
N ILE A 118 16.89 1.94 4.62
CA ILE A 118 17.62 2.87 5.51
C ILE A 118 17.40 4.30 5.04
N SER A 119 17.59 4.57 3.75
CA SER A 119 17.44 5.91 3.18
C SER A 119 16.02 6.44 3.30
N ALA A 120 15.01 5.59 3.02
CA ALA A 120 13.60 5.95 3.14
C ALA A 120 13.20 6.21 4.59
N LEU A 121 13.65 5.37 5.53
CA LEU A 121 13.34 5.50 6.94
C LEU A 121 13.98 6.77 7.53
N LYS A 122 15.22 7.08 7.13
CA LYS A 122 15.93 8.30 7.51
C LYS A 122 15.18 9.54 7.05
N LYS A 123 14.82 9.61 5.78
CA LYS A 123 14.05 10.72 5.22
C LYS A 123 12.71 10.92 5.94
N ARG A 124 12.03 9.82 6.28
CA ARG A 124 10.76 9.87 7.00
C ARG A 124 10.92 10.34 8.45
N ALA A 125 11.99 9.93 9.11
CA ALA A 125 12.33 10.42 10.44
C ALA A 125 12.64 11.93 10.43
N GLU A 126 13.45 12.39 9.47
CA GLU A 126 13.79 13.81 9.28
C GLU A 126 12.53 14.67 9.03
N GLN A 127 11.59 14.20 8.20
CA GLN A 127 10.31 14.88 7.94
C GLN A 127 9.45 15.06 9.19
N ARG A 128 9.64 14.22 10.20
CA ARG A 128 8.98 14.28 11.51
C ARG A 128 9.77 15.05 12.57
N GLY A 129 10.92 15.59 12.19
CA GLY A 129 11.82 16.27 13.11
C GLY A 129 12.53 15.33 14.10
N LEU A 130 12.56 14.03 13.82
CA LEU A 130 13.24 13.05 14.65
C LEU A 130 14.73 13.00 14.30
N ASN A 131 15.58 13.26 15.30
CA ASN A 131 17.01 13.08 15.14
C ASN A 131 17.39 11.62 15.39
N PHE A 132 17.47 10.84 14.31
CA PHE A 132 17.77 9.42 14.35
C PHE A 132 19.22 9.17 13.93
N PRO A 133 20.09 8.70 14.83
CA PRO A 133 21.46 8.35 14.46
C PRO A 133 21.50 7.26 13.39
N ASP A 134 22.35 7.38 12.38
CA ASP A 134 22.47 6.43 11.26
C ASP A 134 22.69 4.99 11.74
N LYS A 135 23.45 4.81 12.83
CA LYS A 135 23.67 3.49 13.42
C LYS A 135 22.38 2.87 13.99
N THR A 136 21.50 3.70 14.54
CA THR A 136 20.23 3.25 15.10
C THR A 136 19.24 2.89 14.00
N ILE A 137 19.19 3.67 12.90
CA ILE A 137 18.36 3.34 11.74
C ILE A 137 18.82 2.02 11.10
N SER A 138 20.13 1.86 10.90
CA SER A 138 20.71 0.64 10.35
C SER A 138 20.42 -0.58 11.25
N PHE A 139 20.47 -0.40 12.56
CA PHE A 139 20.10 -1.43 13.53
C PHE A 139 18.62 -1.83 13.38
N LEU A 140 17.71 -0.85 13.32
CA LEU A 140 16.27 -1.10 13.12
C LEU A 140 16.00 -1.90 11.84
N VAL A 141 16.54 -1.46 10.72
CA VAL A 141 16.31 -2.12 9.42
C VAL A 141 16.83 -3.56 9.43
N ARG A 142 17.96 -3.84 10.10
CA ARG A 142 18.54 -5.19 10.16
C ARG A 142 17.82 -6.14 11.11
N HIS A 143 17.25 -5.64 12.19
CA HIS A 143 16.66 -6.46 13.26
C HIS A 143 15.13 -6.52 13.19
N CYS A 144 14.51 -5.67 12.41
CA CYS A 144 13.08 -5.69 12.16
C CYS A 144 12.81 -6.14 10.72
N ASN A 145 11.62 -6.66 10.47
CA ASN A 145 11.22 -7.04 9.11
C ASN A 145 11.45 -5.88 8.13
N HIS A 146 12.07 -6.18 6.98
CA HIS A 146 12.38 -5.22 5.91
C HIS A 146 11.13 -4.64 5.23
N ASP A 147 9.96 -4.78 5.84
CA ASP A 147 8.72 -4.19 5.37
C ASP A 147 8.60 -2.75 5.85
N MET A 148 8.53 -1.82 4.88
CA MET A 148 8.42 -0.38 5.17
C MET A 148 7.20 -0.01 6.02
N ARG A 149 6.09 -0.74 5.91
CA ARG A 149 4.89 -0.50 6.73
C ARG A 149 5.19 -0.79 8.19
N SER A 150 5.82 -1.91 8.47
CA SER A 150 6.27 -2.28 9.82
C SER A 150 7.29 -1.30 10.38
N LEU A 151 8.28 -0.89 9.56
CA LEU A 151 9.30 0.09 9.95
C LEU A 151 8.71 1.47 10.27
N VAL A 152 7.73 1.92 9.53
CA VAL A 152 7.01 3.18 9.82
C VAL A 152 6.22 3.08 11.12
N ALA A 153 5.52 1.98 11.36
CA ALA A 153 4.81 1.76 12.62
C ALA A 153 5.77 1.73 13.83
N LEU A 154 6.99 1.22 13.65
CA LEU A 154 8.03 1.27 14.67
C LEU A 154 8.52 2.71 14.92
N LEU A 155 8.64 3.54 13.87
CA LEU A 155 8.93 4.96 14.05
C LEU A 155 7.87 5.66 14.89
N ASP A 156 6.58 5.40 14.65
CA ASP A 156 5.48 5.99 15.42
C ASP A 156 5.59 5.64 16.92
N ARG A 157 5.92 4.39 17.23
CA ARG A 157 6.14 3.94 18.61
C ARG A 157 7.35 4.60 19.27
N LEU A 158 8.45 4.73 18.52
CA LEU A 158 9.69 5.34 19.00
C LEU A 158 9.55 6.84 19.21
N GLU A 159 8.86 7.53 18.31
CA GLU A 159 8.53 8.97 18.43
C GLU A 159 7.74 9.23 19.72
N LYS A 160 6.68 8.47 19.94
CA LYS A 160 5.86 8.57 21.16
C LYS A 160 6.69 8.33 22.42
N ALA A 161 7.50 7.27 22.45
CA ALA A 161 8.35 6.95 23.60
C ALA A 161 9.44 8.02 23.84
N GLN A 162 9.99 8.60 22.75
CA GLN A 162 10.97 9.69 22.85
C GLN A 162 10.35 10.92 23.49
N LEU A 163 9.14 11.32 23.06
CA LEU A 163 8.43 12.47 23.62
C LEU A 163 8.08 12.24 25.10
N GLU A 164 7.58 11.04 25.47
CA GLU A 164 7.20 10.72 26.84
C GLU A 164 8.39 10.70 27.79
N GLN A 165 9.54 10.20 27.37
CA GLN A 165 10.70 9.99 28.21
C GLN A 165 11.81 11.05 28.03
N ASN A 166 11.66 11.95 27.08
CA ASN A 166 12.64 12.99 26.72
C ASN A 166 14.06 12.41 26.56
N ARG A 167 14.19 11.32 25.80
CA ARG A 167 15.46 10.59 25.60
C ARG A 167 15.83 10.54 24.12
N GLU A 168 17.13 10.46 23.85
CA GLU A 168 17.63 10.29 22.49
C GLU A 168 17.37 8.88 21.95
N LEU A 169 17.16 8.78 20.62
CA LEU A 169 16.90 7.53 19.91
C LEU A 169 18.20 6.71 19.70
N THR A 170 18.75 6.24 20.81
CA THR A 170 19.93 5.37 20.81
C THR A 170 19.54 3.90 20.67
N ILE A 171 20.49 3.03 20.26
CA ILE A 171 20.23 1.58 20.14
C ILE A 171 19.72 0.97 21.48
N PRO A 172 20.30 1.27 22.66
CA PRO A 172 19.76 0.76 23.92
C PRO A 172 18.33 1.22 24.19
N PHE A 173 18.00 2.48 23.88
CA PHE A 173 16.64 2.98 24.05
C PHE A 173 15.65 2.28 23.10
N VAL A 174 16.03 2.09 21.84
CA VAL A 174 15.23 1.37 20.84
C VAL A 174 14.98 -0.08 21.26
N LYS A 175 16.02 -0.79 21.73
CA LYS A 175 15.89 -2.14 22.25
C LYS A 175 14.89 -2.22 23.40
N MET A 176 14.96 -1.27 24.35
CA MET A 176 14.03 -1.19 25.47
C MET A 176 12.58 -0.98 25.03
N VAL A 177 12.33 0.00 24.12
CA VAL A 177 10.98 0.34 23.65
C VAL A 177 10.35 -0.78 22.82
N LEU A 178 11.16 -1.49 22.04
CA LEU A 178 10.70 -2.56 21.15
C LEU A 178 10.76 -3.95 21.78
N SER A 179 11.29 -4.07 23.01
CA SER A 179 11.50 -5.35 23.72
C SER A 179 12.34 -6.33 22.88
N ILE A 180 13.40 -5.83 22.25
CA ILE A 180 14.37 -6.62 21.47
C ILE A 180 15.58 -6.90 22.35
N GLU A 181 15.99 -8.19 22.42
CA GLU A 181 17.21 -8.59 23.14
C GLU A 181 18.51 -8.20 22.41
#